data_4ab4f18b5314346e4f6ef79062897a22
#
_entry.id   4ab4f18b5314346e4f6ef79062897a22
#
_cell.length_a   1.000
_cell.length_b   1.000
_cell.length_c   1.000
_cell.angle_alpha   90.00
_cell.angle_beta   90.00
_cell.angle_gamma   90.00
#
_symmetry.space_group_name_H-M   'P 1'
#
loop_
_entity.id
_entity.type
_entity.pdbx_description
1 polymer ?
#
loop_
_entity_poly.entity_id
_entity_poly.type
_entity_poly.pdbx_seq_one_letter_code
_entity_poly.pdbx_strand_id
1 'polypeptide(L)'
;MYCRRLLRPSLIAVVVLTLVGAVVPAAGAVATPTVEVTAPRAVIGPAGDVLVRVTLANPTTETMRVLRWNTPADGLSEPLFDVTRDGVPVAYIGPLVKRAAPTAADYLRLEPGGTRFYDVDLSEAYSFAAGGAYAIRYRTTANELLAVGRAKVAGELVSNEFDLVVGGRPDPAPSIGATSVTNPGCSTGQETDLATALAAANVYATEAVEYFSDNRAGARYQTWFGTYNTTRWQTVRSNVQALASVTGGTGVRFTCGDPLCGSGGVFAFVYPTNPYMVYVCGGFWSAALTGTDSRAGTLIHEITHFTVVAGTDDYAYGQSAAMALAVSNANQAVDNADSYEYFAENTPVTTDNAPAYTIDALALDFGTQLLGTTGASQTFTVTSTGDTPVTFSTASATGDFVLSGGTCSGATIAPAASCTIVASFAPSVAGPHSGTVDLPSNAAAAPSTLSLSGTGAAPTAPAEPVVTTAAAAIPQPAASVRVAARIQRASRLAISVGTSRTERWTFRVRVKRANGSWATVTTARGVPGGVVRIVDLPKGRYQVVVDPANGMAGATSATVTLRR
;
A
#
# COMPACT_ATOMS: atom_id res chain seq x y z
N MET A 1 -63.44 73.26 18.06
CA MET A 1 -62.01 73.76 18.05
C MET A 1 -61.09 72.55 18.01
N TYR A 2 -60.26 72.48 17.03
CA TYR A 2 -59.46 71.31 16.61
C TYR A 2 -58.34 70.99 17.57
N CYS A 3 -58.25 69.70 18.00
CA CYS A 3 -57.09 69.12 18.71
C CYS A 3 -56.34 68.18 17.76
N ARG A 4 -55.16 68.58 17.30
CA ARG A 4 -54.28 67.78 16.47
C ARG A 4 -53.46 66.81 17.38
N ARG A 5 -53.63 65.49 17.16
CA ARG A 5 -52.76 64.45 17.71
C ARG A 5 -51.52 64.35 16.85
N LEU A 6 -50.37 64.52 17.46
CA LEU A 6 -49.05 64.24 16.89
C LEU A 6 -48.77 62.77 17.06
N LEU A 7 -48.56 62.08 15.95
CA LEU A 7 -48.00 60.71 15.88
C LEU A 7 -46.47 60.75 16.06
N ARG A 8 -46.00 60.05 17.04
CA ARG A 8 -44.54 59.79 17.20
C ARG A 8 -44.18 58.56 16.37
N PRO A 9 -43.07 58.55 15.59
CA PRO A 9 -42.55 57.34 14.93
C PRO A 9 -41.77 56.50 15.93
N SER A 10 -42.11 55.20 16.05
CA SER A 10 -41.37 54.21 16.79
C SER A 10 -40.13 53.83 15.97
N LEU A 11 -38.94 54.06 16.51
CA LEU A 11 -37.69 53.51 16.00
C LEU A 11 -37.63 52.02 16.36
N ILE A 12 -37.66 51.15 15.34
CA ILE A 12 -37.32 49.73 15.47
C ILE A 12 -35.79 49.65 15.38
N ALA A 13 -35.14 49.36 16.52
CA ALA A 13 -33.72 49.05 16.55
C ALA A 13 -33.53 47.62 16.05
N VAL A 14 -32.96 47.46 14.86
CA VAL A 14 -32.47 46.17 14.34
C VAL A 14 -31.13 45.88 15.02
N VAL A 15 -31.15 44.93 15.96
CA VAL A 15 -29.91 44.38 16.54
C VAL A 15 -29.35 43.39 15.54
N VAL A 16 -28.31 43.78 14.82
CA VAL A 16 -27.50 42.87 13.99
C VAL A 16 -26.57 42.11 14.94
N LEU A 17 -26.93 40.86 15.23
CA LEU A 17 -26.06 39.95 15.96
C LEU A 17 -24.99 39.45 15.00
N THR A 18 -23.79 40.07 15.02
CA THR A 18 -22.62 39.54 14.35
C THR A 18 -22.13 38.29 15.10
N LEU A 19 -22.45 37.11 14.58
CA LEU A 19 -21.76 35.88 14.98
C LEU A 19 -20.27 36.00 14.56
N VAL A 20 -19.42 36.36 15.52
CA VAL A 20 -17.99 36.16 15.38
C VAL A 20 -17.76 34.65 15.49
N GLY A 21 -17.78 33.96 14.38
CA GLY A 21 -17.31 32.58 14.29
C GLY A 21 -15.85 32.56 14.73
N ALA A 22 -15.57 31.96 15.88
CA ALA A 22 -14.23 31.59 16.26
C ALA A 22 -13.71 30.62 15.19
N VAL A 23 -12.85 31.12 14.31
CA VAL A 23 -12.03 30.28 13.44
C VAL A 23 -11.11 29.50 14.38
N VAL A 24 -11.47 28.24 14.66
CA VAL A 24 -10.54 27.30 15.29
C VAL A 24 -9.38 27.17 14.30
N PRO A 25 -8.15 27.57 14.64
CA PRO A 25 -7.03 27.34 13.75
C PRO A 25 -6.95 25.85 13.52
N ALA A 26 -6.95 25.41 12.26
CA ALA A 26 -6.59 24.05 11.90
C ALA A 26 -5.28 23.75 12.63
N ALA A 27 -5.20 22.59 13.31
CA ALA A 27 -3.96 22.16 13.98
C ALA A 27 -2.84 22.31 12.96
N GLY A 28 -1.93 23.24 13.20
CA GLY A 28 -0.92 23.65 12.24
C GLY A 28 -0.11 22.44 11.85
N ALA A 29 0.03 22.19 10.55
CA ALA A 29 0.94 21.16 10.04
C ALA A 29 2.30 21.38 10.70
N VAL A 30 2.89 20.33 11.25
CA VAL A 30 4.24 20.39 11.83
C VAL A 30 5.18 20.79 10.69
N ALA A 31 5.90 21.89 10.89
CA ALA A 31 6.85 22.34 9.89
C ALA A 31 7.96 21.28 9.73
N THR A 32 8.26 20.93 8.49
CA THR A 32 9.31 19.97 8.14
C THR A 32 10.55 20.68 7.62
N PRO A 33 11.76 20.12 7.80
CA PRO A 33 12.95 20.58 7.10
C PRO A 33 12.74 20.52 5.59
N THR A 34 13.38 21.44 4.88
CA THR A 34 13.49 21.35 3.42
C THR A 34 14.67 20.47 3.05
N VAL A 35 14.52 19.70 1.99
CA VAL A 35 15.58 18.84 1.44
C VAL A 35 15.83 19.22 0.00
N GLU A 36 17.10 19.41 -0.35
CA GLU A 36 17.56 19.61 -1.71
C GLU A 36 18.64 18.58 -2.04
N VAL A 37 18.58 18.00 -3.24
CA VAL A 37 19.62 17.08 -3.73
C VAL A 37 20.22 17.63 -5.01
N THR A 38 21.55 17.62 -5.05
CA THR A 38 22.34 18.04 -6.20
C THR A 38 23.41 16.98 -6.51
N ALA A 39 23.78 16.87 -7.78
CA ALA A 39 24.90 16.05 -8.21
C ALA A 39 26.02 16.95 -8.79
N PRO A 40 27.29 16.69 -8.49
CA PRO A 40 28.40 17.44 -9.05
C PRO A 40 28.58 17.23 -10.56
N ARG A 41 27.99 16.17 -11.10
CA ARG A 41 28.03 15.80 -12.53
C ARG A 41 26.70 15.24 -12.96
N ALA A 42 26.23 15.65 -14.14
CA ALA A 42 25.02 15.09 -14.77
C ALA A 42 25.29 13.81 -15.58
N VAL A 43 26.56 13.52 -15.87
CA VAL A 43 26.99 12.33 -16.61
C VAL A 43 28.14 11.66 -15.86
N ILE A 44 27.97 10.39 -15.55
CA ILE A 44 28.92 9.55 -14.84
C ILE A 44 29.38 8.44 -15.80
N GLY A 45 30.69 8.34 -15.99
CA GLY A 45 31.30 7.32 -16.85
C GLY A 45 31.16 5.90 -16.29
N PRO A 46 31.54 4.89 -17.07
CA PRO A 46 31.55 3.50 -16.60
C PRO A 46 32.39 3.36 -15.31
N ALA A 47 31.87 2.59 -14.34
CA ALA A 47 32.47 2.39 -13.02
C ALA A 47 32.74 3.66 -12.18
N GLY A 48 32.15 4.81 -12.55
CA GLY A 48 32.23 6.02 -11.75
C GLY A 48 31.27 6.00 -10.56
N ASP A 49 31.66 6.66 -9.45
CA ASP A 49 30.82 6.78 -8.25
C ASP A 49 29.65 7.73 -8.50
N VAL A 50 28.48 7.36 -8.01
CA VAL A 50 27.22 8.14 -8.14
C VAL A 50 27.08 9.06 -6.93
N LEU A 51 27.94 10.11 -6.90
CA LEU A 51 27.98 11.05 -5.80
C LEU A 51 26.85 12.07 -5.90
N VAL A 52 26.13 12.24 -4.80
CA VAL A 52 25.10 13.27 -4.63
C VAL A 52 25.33 14.03 -3.33
N ARG A 53 24.91 15.30 -3.30
CA ARG A 53 24.86 16.10 -2.08
C ARG A 53 23.44 16.30 -1.64
N VAL A 54 23.12 15.85 -0.42
CA VAL A 54 21.85 16.11 0.26
C VAL A 54 22.01 17.31 1.18
N THR A 55 21.19 18.33 1.00
CA THR A 55 21.15 19.52 1.83
C THR A 55 19.85 19.54 2.62
N LEU A 56 19.95 19.49 3.95
CA LEU A 56 18.84 19.62 4.89
C LEU A 56 18.87 21.02 5.49
N ALA A 57 17.77 21.77 5.38
CA ALA A 57 17.68 23.11 5.96
C ALA A 57 16.44 23.26 6.83
N ASN A 58 16.59 23.98 7.93
CA ASN A 58 15.49 24.40 8.79
C ASN A 58 15.05 25.81 8.40
N PRO A 59 13.94 25.97 7.65
CA PRO A 59 13.49 27.30 7.22
C PRO A 59 12.74 28.09 8.30
N THR A 60 12.60 27.54 9.51
CA THR A 60 11.79 28.12 10.58
C THR A 60 12.64 28.88 11.62
N THR A 61 11.93 29.52 12.54
CA THR A 61 12.52 30.20 13.71
C THR A 61 12.65 29.30 14.94
N GLU A 62 12.21 28.05 14.84
CA GLU A 62 12.25 27.06 15.91
C GLU A 62 13.29 25.98 15.62
N THR A 63 13.89 25.40 16.67
CA THR A 63 14.78 24.24 16.50
C THR A 63 14.00 23.03 16.06
N MET A 64 14.42 22.40 14.96
CA MET A 64 13.89 21.12 14.49
C MET A 64 14.77 19.95 14.94
N ARG A 65 14.15 18.79 15.14
CA ARG A 65 14.83 17.52 15.40
C ARG A 65 14.35 16.49 14.41
N VAL A 66 15.27 15.89 13.66
CA VAL A 66 15.02 14.90 12.61
C VAL A 66 15.69 13.59 12.98
N LEU A 67 15.00 12.50 12.82
CA LEU A 67 15.53 11.16 13.10
C LEU A 67 16.79 10.92 12.27
N ARG A 68 17.87 10.54 12.94
CA ARG A 68 19.23 10.54 12.39
C ARG A 68 19.40 9.58 11.21
N TRP A 69 18.89 8.36 11.34
CA TRP A 69 19.00 7.33 10.29
C TRP A 69 18.05 7.54 9.09
N ASN A 70 17.04 8.40 9.24
CA ASN A 70 16.29 8.93 8.09
C ASN A 70 17.01 10.14 7.45
N THR A 71 18.32 10.26 7.66
CA THR A 71 19.21 11.24 7.02
C THR A 71 20.53 10.54 6.69
N PRO A 72 21.32 11.02 5.73
CA PRO A 72 22.62 10.42 5.41
C PRO A 72 23.72 10.71 6.45
N ALA A 73 23.39 11.04 7.68
CA ALA A 73 24.36 11.42 8.71
C ALA A 73 25.34 10.29 9.07
N ASP A 74 24.92 9.06 8.93
CA ASP A 74 25.69 7.85 9.24
C ASP A 74 25.88 6.96 7.98
N GLY A 75 25.81 7.55 6.79
CA GLY A 75 25.81 6.82 5.52
C GLY A 75 24.40 6.37 5.11
N LEU A 76 24.33 5.45 4.16
CA LEU A 76 23.07 4.87 3.69
C LEU A 76 22.84 3.52 4.38
N SER A 77 22.04 3.53 5.42
CA SER A 77 21.63 2.35 6.18
C SER A 77 20.11 2.09 6.11
N GLU A 78 19.46 2.77 5.18
CA GLU A 78 18.03 2.75 4.86
C GLU A 78 17.84 3.18 3.40
N PRO A 79 16.76 2.81 2.71
CA PRO A 79 16.43 3.28 1.36
C PRO A 79 15.94 4.72 1.36
N LEU A 80 16.87 5.68 1.47
CA LEU A 80 16.57 7.10 1.57
C LEU A 80 16.23 7.78 0.24
N PHE A 81 16.30 7.07 -0.89
CA PHE A 81 16.09 7.66 -2.21
C PHE A 81 15.14 6.82 -3.06
N ASP A 82 14.22 7.50 -3.75
CA ASP A 82 13.54 6.95 -4.90
C ASP A 82 14.50 7.04 -6.10
N VAL A 83 14.99 5.92 -6.57
CA VAL A 83 15.84 5.84 -7.75
C VAL A 83 15.09 5.08 -8.83
N THR A 84 14.94 5.68 -10.01
CA THR A 84 14.31 5.00 -11.15
C THR A 84 15.19 5.07 -12.39
N ARG A 85 15.17 4.03 -13.21
CA ARG A 85 15.77 4.01 -14.54
C ARG A 85 14.68 3.82 -15.59
N ASP A 86 14.55 4.77 -16.50
CA ASP A 86 13.47 4.76 -17.50
C ASP A 86 12.06 4.64 -16.88
N GLY A 87 11.87 5.16 -15.65
CA GLY A 87 10.64 5.08 -14.89
C GLY A 87 10.39 3.73 -14.18
N VAL A 88 11.37 2.82 -14.17
CA VAL A 88 11.33 1.56 -13.43
C VAL A 88 12.15 1.73 -12.15
N PRO A 89 11.60 1.40 -10.96
CA PRO A 89 12.34 1.45 -9.71
C PRO A 89 13.63 0.63 -9.76
N VAL A 90 14.68 1.18 -9.17
CA VAL A 90 15.97 0.52 -8.97
C VAL A 90 16.00 -0.05 -7.56
N ALA A 91 16.43 -1.30 -7.44
CA ALA A 91 16.49 -1.97 -6.14
C ALA A 91 17.51 -1.32 -5.22
N TYR A 92 17.14 -1.15 -3.95
CA TYR A 92 18.06 -0.88 -2.87
C TYR A 92 18.85 -2.17 -2.57
N ILE A 93 20.16 -2.05 -2.50
CA ILE A 93 21.10 -3.18 -2.24
C ILE A 93 22.02 -2.90 -1.05
N GLY A 94 21.85 -1.75 -0.41
CA GLY A 94 22.55 -1.35 0.80
C GLY A 94 22.10 -2.13 2.04
N PRO A 95 22.71 -1.87 3.20
CA PRO A 95 22.35 -2.54 4.45
C PRO A 95 21.01 -2.02 4.97
N LEU A 96 20.17 -2.92 5.49
CA LEU A 96 19.03 -2.63 6.35
C LEU A 96 19.41 -2.96 7.78
N VAL A 97 19.10 -2.09 8.74
CA VAL A 97 19.72 -2.10 10.07
C VAL A 97 18.68 -2.09 11.18
N LYS A 98 18.61 -3.18 11.93
CA LYS A 98 17.79 -3.26 13.15
C LYS A 98 18.33 -2.37 14.26
N ARG A 99 17.48 -1.47 14.72
CA ARG A 99 17.73 -0.56 15.85
C ARG A 99 16.65 -0.67 16.91
N ALA A 100 17.00 -0.27 18.12
CA ALA A 100 16.00 -0.03 19.14
C ALA A 100 15.10 1.16 18.76
N ALA A 101 13.91 1.23 19.38
CA ALA A 101 13.04 2.40 19.25
C ALA A 101 13.82 3.70 19.52
N PRO A 102 13.64 4.74 18.68
CA PRO A 102 14.46 5.94 18.78
C PRO A 102 14.31 6.67 20.11
N THR A 103 15.42 7.15 20.63
CA THR A 103 15.52 7.99 21.83
C THR A 103 15.77 9.44 21.46
N ALA A 104 15.77 10.36 22.41
CA ALA A 104 16.08 11.78 22.14
C ALA A 104 17.50 12.00 21.57
N ALA A 105 18.43 11.09 21.82
CA ALA A 105 19.81 11.14 21.33
C ALA A 105 19.92 10.79 19.84
N ASP A 106 18.93 10.09 19.31
CA ASP A 106 18.91 9.62 17.93
C ASP A 106 18.37 10.69 16.94
N TYR A 107 18.06 11.89 17.45
CA TYR A 107 17.59 12.99 16.62
C TYR A 107 18.67 14.02 16.37
N LEU A 108 18.91 14.28 15.09
CA LEU A 108 19.73 15.43 14.66
C LEU A 108 19.00 16.73 14.96
N ARG A 109 19.74 17.66 15.54
CA ARG A 109 19.26 19.00 15.82
C ARG A 109 19.61 19.93 14.67
N LEU A 110 18.60 20.61 14.13
CA LEU A 110 18.72 21.68 13.14
C LEU A 110 18.29 23.00 13.80
N GLU A 111 19.23 23.88 14.03
CA GLU A 111 18.94 25.19 14.59
C GLU A 111 18.12 26.06 13.63
N PRO A 112 17.41 27.09 14.11
CA PRO A 112 16.71 28.04 13.26
C PRO A 112 17.58 28.58 12.12
N GLY A 113 17.11 28.48 10.88
CA GLY A 113 17.89 28.87 9.70
C GLY A 113 19.13 28.01 9.42
N GLY A 114 19.37 26.97 10.23
CA GLY A 114 20.52 26.08 10.11
C GLY A 114 20.43 25.17 8.91
N THR A 115 21.58 24.84 8.34
CA THR A 115 21.70 23.92 7.19
C THR A 115 22.75 22.87 7.49
N ARG A 116 22.49 21.63 7.07
CA ARG A 116 23.45 20.52 7.04
C ARG A 116 23.50 19.93 5.65
N PHE A 117 24.67 19.48 5.23
CA PHE A 117 24.85 18.81 3.95
C PHE A 117 25.67 17.52 4.14
N TYR A 118 25.36 16.54 3.31
CA TYR A 118 25.97 15.23 3.30
C TYR A 118 26.30 14.87 1.86
N ASP A 119 27.54 14.46 1.62
CA ASP A 119 27.96 13.88 0.34
C ASP A 119 27.83 12.36 0.44
N VAL A 120 27.10 11.76 -0.49
CA VAL A 120 26.72 10.34 -0.46
C VAL A 120 27.03 9.69 -1.81
N ASP A 121 27.61 8.50 -1.79
CA ASP A 121 27.75 7.66 -2.98
C ASP A 121 26.56 6.68 -3.05
N LEU A 122 25.62 6.95 -3.95
CA LEU A 122 24.44 6.10 -4.14
C LEU A 122 24.81 4.72 -4.70
N SER A 123 25.95 4.58 -5.37
CA SER A 123 26.38 3.30 -5.94
C SER A 123 26.79 2.27 -4.89
N GLU A 124 26.91 2.65 -3.61
CA GLU A 124 27.10 1.73 -2.50
C GLU A 124 25.80 1.06 -2.04
N ALA A 125 24.65 1.67 -2.36
CA ALA A 125 23.35 1.24 -1.83
C ALA A 125 22.25 1.05 -2.89
N TYR A 126 22.48 1.42 -4.15
CA TYR A 126 21.55 1.21 -5.26
C TYR A 126 22.26 0.60 -6.46
N SER A 127 21.57 -0.28 -7.20
CA SER A 127 22.13 -0.94 -8.37
C SER A 127 22.20 0.00 -9.59
N PHE A 128 23.38 0.37 -10.00
CA PHE A 128 23.67 1.08 -11.24
C PHE A 128 24.33 0.18 -12.30
N ALA A 129 24.18 -1.13 -12.17
CA ALA A 129 24.79 -2.11 -13.08
C ALA A 129 24.40 -1.89 -14.55
N ALA A 130 23.18 -1.48 -14.77
CA ALA A 130 22.73 -1.14 -16.11
C ALA A 130 22.95 0.35 -16.39
N GLY A 131 23.72 0.67 -17.44
CA GLY A 131 23.85 2.05 -17.93
C GLY A 131 22.51 2.63 -18.39
N GLY A 132 22.33 3.96 -18.31
CA GLY A 132 21.12 4.62 -18.77
C GLY A 132 20.85 5.96 -18.08
N ALA A 133 19.64 6.48 -18.29
CA ALA A 133 19.15 7.67 -17.61
C ALA A 133 18.41 7.28 -16.33
N TYR A 134 18.82 7.87 -15.23
CA TYR A 134 18.25 7.67 -13.92
C TYR A 134 17.61 8.95 -13.43
N ALA A 135 16.40 8.85 -12.86
CA ALA A 135 15.78 9.91 -12.08
C ALA A 135 15.94 9.58 -10.59
N ILE A 136 16.40 10.56 -9.82
CA ILE A 136 16.77 10.40 -8.43
C ILE A 136 16.10 11.48 -7.61
N ARG A 137 15.49 11.09 -6.50
CA ARG A 137 14.88 11.96 -5.51
C ARG A 137 15.15 11.41 -4.12
N TYR A 138 15.55 12.25 -3.21
CA TYR A 138 15.54 11.89 -1.79
C TYR A 138 14.09 11.81 -1.31
N ARG A 139 13.74 10.71 -0.68
CA ARG A 139 12.42 10.52 -0.09
C ARG A 139 12.50 9.53 1.06
N THR A 140 12.08 9.96 2.23
CA THR A 140 11.95 9.10 3.41
C THR A 140 10.73 9.47 4.21
N THR A 141 10.08 8.47 4.79
CA THR A 141 8.92 8.62 5.68
C THR A 141 9.15 7.78 6.93
N ALA A 142 8.78 8.31 8.09
CA ALA A 142 8.75 7.52 9.31
C ALA A 142 7.67 8.04 10.27
N ASN A 143 7.10 7.14 11.08
CA ASN A 143 6.10 7.50 12.08
C ASN A 143 6.66 8.38 13.21
N GLU A 144 7.97 8.35 13.40
CA GLU A 144 8.70 9.12 14.40
C GLU A 144 9.81 9.97 13.77
N LEU A 145 9.60 10.43 12.52
CA LEU A 145 10.61 11.16 11.75
C LEU A 145 11.06 12.45 12.41
N LEU A 146 10.14 13.15 13.06
CA LEU A 146 10.39 14.44 13.71
C LEU A 146 10.14 14.36 15.21
N ALA A 147 10.89 15.15 15.99
CA ALA A 147 10.61 15.35 17.41
C ALA A 147 10.31 16.81 17.72
N VAL A 148 9.11 17.07 18.25
CA VAL A 148 8.65 18.39 18.70
C VAL A 148 8.52 18.37 20.22
N GLY A 149 9.43 19.06 20.92
CA GLY A 149 9.55 18.93 22.36
C GLY A 149 9.91 17.49 22.75
N ARG A 150 8.99 16.80 23.44
CA ARG A 150 9.10 15.37 23.79
C ARG A 150 8.26 14.46 22.90
N ALA A 151 7.38 15.03 22.10
CA ALA A 151 6.53 14.25 21.21
C ALA A 151 7.31 13.87 19.94
N LYS A 152 7.19 12.62 19.53
CA LYS A 152 7.65 12.11 18.25
C LYS A 152 6.46 12.13 17.28
N VAL A 153 6.69 12.59 16.08
CA VAL A 153 5.61 12.78 15.09
C VAL A 153 6.02 12.21 13.74
N ALA A 154 5.02 11.68 13.04
CA ALA A 154 5.18 11.21 11.69
C ALA A 154 5.54 12.36 10.74
N GLY A 155 6.30 12.05 9.70
CA GLY A 155 6.68 13.02 8.70
C GLY A 155 7.19 12.38 7.43
N GLU A 156 7.41 13.22 6.44
CA GLU A 156 8.04 12.88 5.18
C GLU A 156 9.07 13.95 4.83
N LEU A 157 10.22 13.54 4.32
CA LEU A 157 11.22 14.41 3.71
C LEU A 157 11.30 14.08 2.23
N VAL A 158 11.08 15.07 1.38
CA VAL A 158 11.11 14.93 -0.08
C VAL A 158 11.92 16.06 -0.69
N SER A 159 12.86 15.72 -1.59
CA SER A 159 13.63 16.69 -2.35
C SER A 159 13.05 17.00 -3.73
N ASN A 160 13.70 17.91 -4.45
CA ASN A 160 13.63 17.95 -5.90
C ASN A 160 14.02 16.59 -6.50
N GLU A 161 13.55 16.32 -7.71
CA GLU A 161 14.01 15.22 -8.56
C GLU A 161 15.01 15.75 -9.58
N PHE A 162 16.04 14.98 -9.89
CA PHE A 162 17.01 15.32 -10.91
C PHE A 162 17.41 14.08 -11.73
N ASP A 163 17.88 14.33 -12.94
CA ASP A 163 18.29 13.28 -13.86
C ASP A 163 19.81 13.13 -13.93
N LEU A 164 20.28 11.88 -13.92
CA LEU A 164 21.67 11.49 -14.17
C LEU A 164 21.75 10.50 -15.32
N VAL A 165 22.82 10.58 -16.11
CA VAL A 165 23.20 9.53 -17.06
C VAL A 165 24.40 8.78 -16.50
N VAL A 166 24.24 7.48 -16.30
CA VAL A 166 25.28 6.61 -15.75
C VAL A 166 25.71 5.61 -16.83
N GLY A 167 27.00 5.42 -16.98
CA GLY A 167 27.59 4.53 -17.99
C GLY A 167 27.54 3.02 -17.67
N GLY A 168 26.98 2.69 -16.52
CA GLY A 168 26.91 1.34 -15.96
C GLY A 168 28.09 1.06 -15.01
N ARG A 169 27.78 0.51 -13.85
CA ARG A 169 28.75 0.14 -12.81
C ARG A 169 28.35 -1.22 -12.23
N PRO A 170 29.23 -2.23 -12.15
CA PRO A 170 28.93 -3.46 -11.42
C PRO A 170 28.53 -3.13 -9.98
N ASP A 171 27.50 -3.79 -9.50
CA ASP A 171 27.10 -3.67 -8.09
C ASP A 171 28.29 -4.08 -7.20
N PRO A 172 28.44 -3.45 -6.02
CA PRO A 172 29.45 -3.85 -5.07
C PRO A 172 29.27 -5.34 -4.76
N ALA A 173 30.35 -6.11 -4.89
CA ALA A 173 30.30 -7.50 -4.47
C ALA A 173 29.97 -7.53 -2.98
N PRO A 174 29.03 -8.40 -2.54
CA PRO A 174 28.83 -8.59 -1.11
C PRO A 174 30.20 -8.88 -0.49
N SER A 175 30.52 -8.22 0.60
CA SER A 175 31.83 -8.32 1.27
C SER A 175 32.08 -9.67 1.95
N ILE A 176 31.62 -10.75 1.33
CA ILE A 176 31.92 -12.10 1.76
C ILE A 176 33.31 -12.42 1.26
N GLY A 177 34.29 -12.21 2.12
CA GLY A 177 35.55 -12.95 1.94
C GLY A 177 35.20 -14.42 1.84
N ALA A 178 35.64 -15.08 0.75
CA ALA A 178 35.53 -16.52 0.59
C ALA A 178 36.44 -17.20 1.64
N THR A 179 36.06 -17.09 2.91
CA THR A 179 36.73 -17.80 3.99
C THR A 179 35.95 -19.07 4.26
N SER A 180 36.65 -20.17 4.44
CA SER A 180 36.10 -21.47 4.86
C SER A 180 35.50 -21.44 6.30
N VAL A 181 35.43 -20.26 6.92
CA VAL A 181 34.90 -20.06 8.26
C VAL A 181 33.40 -19.76 8.15
N THR A 182 32.58 -20.56 8.83
CA THR A 182 31.13 -20.49 8.73
C THR A 182 30.57 -19.17 9.29
N ASN A 183 31.19 -18.64 10.37
CA ASN A 183 30.79 -17.41 11.06
C ASN A 183 32.03 -16.52 11.33
N PRO A 184 32.51 -15.76 10.36
CA PRO A 184 33.70 -14.95 10.50
C PRO A 184 33.56 -13.91 11.62
N GLY A 185 34.62 -13.74 12.42
CA GLY A 185 34.67 -12.76 13.52
C GLY A 185 33.97 -13.18 14.79
N CYS A 186 33.18 -14.27 14.79
CA CYS A 186 32.50 -14.76 15.98
C CYS A 186 33.39 -15.67 16.82
N SER A 187 33.35 -15.53 18.14
CA SER A 187 33.93 -16.48 19.08
C SER A 187 33.07 -17.74 19.20
N THR A 188 33.64 -18.86 19.67
CA THR A 188 32.90 -20.11 19.89
C THR A 188 31.68 -19.94 20.83
N GLY A 189 31.80 -19.06 21.85
CA GLY A 189 30.65 -18.72 22.72
C GLY A 189 29.54 -18.02 21.96
N GLN A 190 29.89 -17.05 21.10
CA GLN A 190 28.93 -16.34 20.26
C GLN A 190 28.27 -17.28 19.24
N GLU A 191 29.03 -18.21 18.65
CA GLU A 191 28.44 -19.21 17.74
C GLU A 191 27.41 -20.11 18.43
N THR A 192 27.65 -20.48 19.69
CA THR A 192 26.69 -21.25 20.50
C THR A 192 25.43 -20.42 20.80
N ASP A 193 25.62 -19.16 21.16
CA ASP A 193 24.50 -18.23 21.41
C ASP A 193 23.67 -17.98 20.15
N LEU A 194 24.30 -17.83 18.99
CA LEU A 194 23.64 -17.67 17.70
C LEU A 194 22.84 -18.91 17.29
N ALA A 195 23.41 -20.10 17.47
CA ALA A 195 22.69 -21.35 17.22
C ALA A 195 21.45 -21.47 18.12
N THR A 196 21.59 -21.07 19.39
CA THR A 196 20.47 -21.05 20.35
C THR A 196 19.40 -20.03 19.96
N ALA A 197 19.81 -18.83 19.55
CA ALA A 197 18.91 -17.79 19.08
C ALA A 197 18.17 -18.19 17.78
N LEU A 198 18.85 -18.82 16.83
CA LEU A 198 18.25 -19.31 15.61
C LEU A 198 17.23 -20.43 15.89
N ALA A 199 17.53 -21.34 16.82
CA ALA A 199 16.57 -22.35 17.25
C ALA A 199 15.31 -21.72 17.89
N ALA A 200 15.47 -20.69 18.72
CA ALA A 200 14.35 -19.95 19.30
C ALA A 200 13.55 -19.17 18.23
N ALA A 201 14.24 -18.56 17.26
CA ALA A 201 13.59 -17.90 16.12
C ALA A 201 12.76 -18.90 15.27
N ASN A 202 13.26 -20.12 15.10
CA ASN A 202 12.51 -21.17 14.41
C ASN A 202 11.24 -21.58 15.17
N VAL A 203 11.26 -21.61 16.51
CA VAL A 203 10.06 -21.83 17.31
C VAL A 203 9.04 -20.73 17.05
N TYR A 204 9.44 -19.46 17.11
CA TYR A 204 8.59 -18.32 16.82
C TYR A 204 8.01 -18.35 15.41
N ALA A 205 8.82 -18.66 14.41
CA ALA A 205 8.38 -18.76 13.02
C ALA A 205 7.38 -19.92 12.82
N THR A 206 7.59 -21.05 13.49
CA THR A 206 6.71 -22.22 13.43
C THR A 206 5.35 -21.90 14.04
N GLU A 207 5.32 -21.27 15.22
CA GLU A 207 4.08 -20.83 15.87
C GLU A 207 3.33 -19.79 15.02
N ALA A 208 4.06 -18.91 14.35
CA ALA A 208 3.48 -17.98 13.41
C ALA A 208 2.85 -18.69 12.19
N VAL A 209 3.47 -19.74 11.65
CA VAL A 209 2.87 -20.59 10.60
C VAL A 209 1.62 -21.27 11.10
N GLU A 210 1.62 -21.82 12.31
CA GLU A 210 0.44 -22.47 12.91
C GLU A 210 -0.73 -21.48 13.03
N TYR A 211 -0.46 -20.24 13.47
CA TYR A 211 -1.45 -19.18 13.51
C TYR A 211 -2.18 -19.00 12.17
N PHE A 212 -1.44 -18.95 11.07
CA PHE A 212 -2.01 -18.81 9.73
C PHE A 212 -2.64 -20.12 9.19
N SER A 213 -2.20 -21.28 9.66
CA SER A 213 -2.79 -22.57 9.27
C SER A 213 -4.21 -22.69 9.76
N ASP A 214 -4.54 -22.08 10.89
CA ASP A 214 -5.89 -22.02 11.44
C ASP A 214 -6.74 -20.89 10.82
N ASN A 215 -6.25 -20.25 9.76
CA ASN A 215 -6.85 -19.08 9.11
C ASN A 215 -7.16 -17.91 10.06
N ARG A 216 -6.36 -17.72 11.09
CA ARG A 216 -6.54 -16.65 12.07
C ARG A 216 -6.20 -15.30 11.49
N ALA A 217 -6.98 -14.29 11.83
CA ALA A 217 -6.74 -12.88 11.53
C ALA A 217 -7.27 -11.97 12.66
N GLY A 218 -7.21 -12.48 13.89
CA GLY A 218 -7.72 -11.82 15.07
C GLY A 218 -6.83 -10.69 15.58
N ALA A 219 -6.87 -10.44 16.89
CA ALA A 219 -6.20 -9.31 17.51
C ALA A 219 -4.68 -9.31 17.26
N ARG A 220 -4.02 -10.48 17.32
CA ARG A 220 -2.57 -10.59 17.09
C ARG A 220 -2.21 -10.10 15.66
N TYR A 221 -2.90 -10.58 14.62
CA TYR A 221 -2.66 -10.14 13.25
C TYR A 221 -2.93 -8.63 13.10
N GLN A 222 -4.10 -8.17 13.60
CA GLN A 222 -4.53 -6.79 13.42
C GLN A 222 -3.64 -5.77 14.13
N THR A 223 -3.08 -6.16 15.28
CA THR A 223 -2.13 -5.32 16.03
C THR A 223 -0.90 -4.96 15.20
N TRP A 224 -0.36 -5.90 14.42
CA TRP A 224 0.90 -5.73 13.72
C TRP A 224 0.77 -5.46 12.22
N PHE A 225 -0.36 -5.87 11.59
CA PHE A 225 -0.57 -5.75 10.14
C PHE A 225 -1.85 -4.97 9.77
N GLY A 226 -2.54 -4.43 10.76
CA GLY A 226 -3.77 -3.65 10.58
C GLY A 226 -5.01 -4.48 10.27
N THR A 227 -6.11 -3.79 9.98
CA THR A 227 -7.39 -4.42 9.67
C THR A 227 -7.25 -5.46 8.57
N TYR A 228 -7.91 -6.60 8.75
CA TYR A 228 -7.86 -7.71 7.80
C TYR A 228 -8.16 -7.26 6.35
N ASN A 229 -7.33 -7.76 5.46
CA ASN A 229 -7.52 -7.71 4.01
C ASN A 229 -6.94 -9.00 3.43
N THR A 230 -7.67 -9.69 2.58
CA THR A 230 -7.29 -11.00 2.04
C THR A 230 -5.90 -11.00 1.39
N THR A 231 -5.60 -9.98 0.57
CA THR A 231 -4.31 -9.89 -0.13
C THR A 231 -3.16 -9.72 0.86
N ARG A 232 -3.27 -8.77 1.78
CA ARG A 232 -2.25 -8.55 2.82
C ARG A 232 -2.05 -9.78 3.71
N TRP A 233 -3.16 -10.39 4.12
CA TRP A 233 -3.12 -11.61 4.93
C TRP A 233 -2.40 -12.75 4.22
N GLN A 234 -2.68 -12.96 2.92
CA GLN A 234 -1.99 -13.96 2.11
C GLN A 234 -0.49 -13.65 1.97
N THR A 235 -0.13 -12.36 1.80
CA THR A 235 1.27 -11.93 1.76
C THR A 235 1.98 -12.26 3.06
N VAL A 236 1.44 -11.84 4.21
CA VAL A 236 2.03 -12.12 5.53
C VAL A 236 2.17 -13.62 5.77
N ARG A 237 1.13 -14.40 5.46
CA ARG A 237 1.18 -15.87 5.55
C ARG A 237 2.31 -16.46 4.72
N SER A 238 2.47 -16.03 3.47
CA SER A 238 3.55 -16.51 2.59
C SER A 238 4.91 -16.14 3.12
N ASN A 239 5.07 -14.92 3.62
CA ASN A 239 6.32 -14.43 4.20
C ASN A 239 6.71 -15.21 5.45
N VAL A 240 5.75 -15.47 6.34
CA VAL A 240 5.97 -16.28 7.55
C VAL A 240 6.34 -17.73 7.22
N GLN A 241 5.74 -18.32 6.18
CA GLN A 241 6.11 -19.65 5.70
C GLN A 241 7.54 -19.70 5.14
N ALA A 242 7.94 -18.68 4.36
CA ALA A 242 9.31 -18.54 3.86
C ALA A 242 10.30 -18.36 5.02
N LEU A 243 9.96 -17.50 5.99
CA LEU A 243 10.74 -17.29 7.22
C LEU A 243 10.97 -18.58 8.00
N ALA A 244 9.93 -19.37 8.25
CA ALA A 244 10.04 -20.65 8.95
C ALA A 244 10.90 -21.67 8.18
N SER A 245 10.82 -21.67 6.85
CA SER A 245 11.67 -22.50 6.01
C SER A 245 13.17 -22.16 6.16
N VAL A 246 13.49 -20.87 6.30
CA VAL A 246 14.86 -20.38 6.46
C VAL A 246 15.36 -20.63 7.88
N THR A 247 14.59 -20.29 8.91
CA THR A 247 15.01 -20.48 10.32
C THR A 247 15.14 -21.94 10.72
N GLY A 248 14.33 -22.83 10.12
CA GLY A 248 14.44 -24.30 10.30
C GLY A 248 15.51 -24.97 9.43
N GLY A 249 16.10 -24.22 8.49
CA GLY A 249 17.16 -24.72 7.60
C GLY A 249 18.57 -24.59 8.20
N THR A 250 19.56 -24.95 7.41
CA THR A 250 21.00 -24.88 7.78
C THR A 250 21.76 -23.79 7.02
N GLY A 251 21.04 -22.90 6.31
CA GLY A 251 21.65 -21.94 5.39
C GLY A 251 22.04 -20.60 6.01
N VAL A 252 21.50 -20.26 7.20
CA VAL A 252 21.78 -18.98 7.87
C VAL A 252 23.22 -18.95 8.39
N ARG A 253 23.92 -17.88 8.07
CA ARG A 253 25.33 -17.63 8.46
C ARG A 253 25.40 -16.28 9.15
N PHE A 254 26.41 -16.12 9.99
CA PHE A 254 26.60 -14.93 10.79
C PHE A 254 27.98 -14.31 10.61
N THR A 255 28.06 -13.00 10.77
CA THR A 255 29.33 -12.27 10.87
C THR A 255 29.31 -11.43 12.13
N CYS A 256 30.39 -11.44 12.90
CA CYS A 256 30.52 -10.66 14.12
C CYS A 256 31.63 -9.60 13.98
N GLY A 257 31.40 -8.43 14.59
CA GLY A 257 32.41 -7.38 14.67
C GLY A 257 32.59 -6.57 13.39
N ASP A 258 31.56 -6.49 12.54
CA ASP A 258 31.58 -5.66 11.35
C ASP A 258 31.66 -4.17 11.74
N PRO A 259 32.45 -3.34 11.02
CA PRO A 259 32.59 -1.91 11.29
C PRO A 259 31.28 -1.12 11.25
N LEU A 260 30.30 -1.53 10.45
CA LEU A 260 28.96 -0.91 10.37
C LEU A 260 28.17 -1.01 11.70
N CYS A 261 28.53 -1.94 12.58
CA CYS A 261 27.94 -2.06 13.90
C CYS A 261 28.13 -0.79 14.79
N GLY A 262 29.15 0.03 14.48
CA GLY A 262 29.43 1.25 15.24
C GLY A 262 29.61 1.02 16.74
N SER A 263 29.33 2.05 17.54
CA SER A 263 29.57 2.07 18.99
C SER A 263 28.38 1.69 19.86
N GLY A 264 27.26 1.21 19.32
CA GLY A 264 26.12 0.74 20.13
C GLY A 264 24.75 1.07 19.58
N GLY A 265 23.71 0.37 20.10
CA GLY A 265 22.29 0.56 19.73
C GLY A 265 21.84 -0.21 18.48
N VAL A 266 22.76 -0.73 17.66
CA VAL A 266 22.47 -1.61 16.52
C VAL A 266 22.46 -3.05 17.03
N PHE A 267 21.40 -3.80 16.68
CA PHE A 267 21.26 -5.21 17.01
C PHE A 267 21.91 -6.09 15.95
N ALA A 268 21.53 -5.86 14.69
CA ALA A 268 22.05 -6.56 13.54
C ALA A 268 21.80 -5.75 12.27
N PHE A 269 22.30 -6.23 11.14
CA PHE A 269 21.93 -5.76 9.82
C PHE A 269 22.11 -6.86 8.77
N VAL A 270 21.47 -6.67 7.63
CA VAL A 270 21.62 -7.53 6.45
C VAL A 270 21.74 -6.70 5.18
N TYR A 271 22.26 -7.32 4.12
CA TYR A 271 22.09 -6.84 2.75
C TYR A 271 20.97 -7.65 2.11
N PRO A 272 19.85 -7.06 1.70
CA PRO A 272 18.68 -7.79 1.20
C PRO A 272 18.96 -8.76 0.04
N THR A 273 19.94 -8.42 -0.78
CA THR A 273 20.37 -9.19 -1.95
C THR A 273 21.48 -10.22 -1.67
N ASN A 274 21.97 -10.29 -0.40
CA ASN A 274 22.93 -11.30 0.05
C ASN A 274 22.26 -12.28 1.01
N PRO A 275 21.41 -13.21 0.52
CA PRO A 275 20.53 -13.98 1.37
C PRO A 275 21.29 -14.85 2.36
N TYR A 276 20.70 -14.92 3.54
CA TYR A 276 21.06 -15.72 4.70
C TYR A 276 22.36 -15.32 5.41
N MET A 277 22.96 -14.18 5.09
CA MET A 277 24.08 -13.63 5.84
C MET A 277 23.58 -12.51 6.78
N VAL A 278 23.67 -12.72 8.08
CA VAL A 278 23.29 -11.78 9.12
C VAL A 278 24.53 -11.23 9.82
N TYR A 279 24.68 -9.93 9.88
CA TYR A 279 25.77 -9.22 10.55
C TYR A 279 25.31 -8.83 11.95
N VAL A 280 25.94 -9.40 12.96
CA VAL A 280 25.49 -9.31 14.35
C VAL A 280 26.29 -8.25 15.12
N CYS A 281 25.60 -7.33 15.76
CA CYS A 281 26.14 -6.16 16.43
C CYS A 281 26.01 -6.21 17.96
N GLY A 282 26.44 -5.12 18.62
CA GLY A 282 26.53 -5.05 20.10
C GLY A 282 25.17 -5.17 20.81
N GLY A 283 24.11 -4.58 20.24
CA GLY A 283 22.75 -4.64 20.80
C GLY A 283 22.22 -6.07 20.93
N PHE A 284 22.49 -6.91 19.94
CA PHE A 284 22.10 -8.32 19.95
C PHE A 284 22.58 -9.07 21.19
N TRP A 285 23.84 -8.90 21.57
CA TRP A 285 24.45 -9.63 22.67
C TRP A 285 23.89 -9.23 24.04
N SER A 286 23.38 -8.00 24.16
CA SER A 286 22.75 -7.50 25.37
C SER A 286 21.27 -7.86 25.49
N ALA A 287 20.64 -8.30 24.40
CA ALA A 287 19.23 -8.69 24.36
C ALA A 287 18.98 -10.05 25.04
N ALA A 288 17.77 -10.23 25.56
CA ALA A 288 17.31 -11.53 26.04
C ALA A 288 17.22 -12.54 24.88
N LEU A 289 17.22 -13.83 25.18
CA LEU A 289 17.07 -14.87 24.14
C LEU A 289 15.69 -14.78 23.45
N THR A 290 14.63 -14.59 24.26
CA THR A 290 13.23 -14.51 23.83
C THR A 290 12.54 -13.36 24.57
N GLY A 291 11.38 -12.95 24.12
CA GLY A 291 10.61 -11.82 24.66
C GLY A 291 10.62 -10.65 23.69
N THR A 292 10.39 -9.43 24.14
CA THR A 292 10.39 -8.22 23.31
C THR A 292 11.82 -7.79 22.94
N ASP A 293 12.04 -7.41 21.69
CA ASP A 293 13.35 -7.00 21.15
C ASP A 293 14.44 -8.04 21.47
N SER A 294 14.08 -9.32 21.32
CA SER A 294 14.91 -10.45 21.68
C SER A 294 15.94 -10.80 20.62
N ARG A 295 16.91 -11.66 20.98
CA ARG A 295 17.85 -12.23 20.00
C ARG A 295 17.13 -13.06 18.95
N ALA A 296 16.13 -13.83 19.34
CA ALA A 296 15.29 -14.61 18.43
C ALA A 296 14.46 -13.69 17.53
N GLY A 297 13.84 -12.65 18.09
CA GLY A 297 13.07 -11.64 17.35
C GLY A 297 13.94 -10.86 16.37
N THR A 298 15.15 -10.45 16.79
CA THR A 298 16.13 -9.81 15.90
C THR A 298 16.42 -10.69 14.66
N LEU A 299 16.59 -12.01 14.82
CA LEU A 299 16.80 -12.89 13.67
C LEU A 299 15.58 -13.01 12.77
N ILE A 300 14.37 -12.98 13.33
CA ILE A 300 13.12 -12.88 12.55
C ILE A 300 13.14 -11.61 11.70
N HIS A 301 13.40 -10.46 12.32
CA HIS A 301 13.48 -9.16 11.67
C HIS A 301 14.46 -9.19 10.49
N GLU A 302 15.71 -9.52 10.73
CA GLU A 302 16.77 -9.53 9.72
C GLU A 302 16.49 -10.49 8.55
N ILE A 303 15.97 -11.67 8.85
CA ILE A 303 15.69 -12.68 7.82
C ILE A 303 14.54 -12.24 6.91
N THR A 304 13.57 -11.44 7.41
CA THR A 304 12.48 -10.93 6.58
C THR A 304 12.94 -9.92 5.53
N HIS A 305 14.05 -9.22 5.74
CA HIS A 305 14.61 -8.30 4.76
C HIS A 305 15.11 -8.98 3.47
N PHE A 306 15.51 -10.26 3.54
CA PHE A 306 15.98 -10.91 2.33
C PHE A 306 14.90 -10.94 1.26
N THR A 307 15.26 -10.48 0.04
CA THR A 307 14.34 -10.43 -1.12
C THR A 307 13.77 -11.80 -1.49
N VAL A 308 14.46 -12.89 -1.12
CA VAL A 308 14.01 -14.28 -1.31
C VAL A 308 13.09 -14.78 -0.19
N VAL A 309 12.85 -13.98 0.86
CA VAL A 309 11.97 -14.31 2.00
C VAL A 309 10.74 -13.42 1.98
N ALA A 310 10.87 -12.16 2.35
CA ALA A 310 9.79 -11.20 2.37
C ALA A 310 10.15 -9.87 1.70
N GLY A 311 11.44 -9.50 1.69
CA GLY A 311 11.93 -8.24 1.12
C GLY A 311 11.41 -7.03 1.86
N THR A 312 11.23 -7.13 3.19
CA THR A 312 10.72 -6.04 4.03
C THR A 312 11.70 -4.89 4.13
N ASP A 313 11.16 -3.68 4.38
CA ASP A 313 11.88 -2.48 4.75
C ASP A 313 11.71 -2.16 6.25
N ASP A 314 12.33 -1.06 6.71
CA ASP A 314 12.28 -0.54 8.08
C ASP A 314 11.53 0.80 8.16
N TYR A 315 10.19 0.75 8.13
CA TYR A 315 9.33 1.95 8.25
C TYR A 315 9.12 2.40 9.69
N ALA A 316 9.23 1.51 10.66
CA ALA A 316 8.95 1.77 12.06
C ALA A 316 9.78 0.88 12.96
N TYR A 317 10.42 1.48 13.96
CA TYR A 317 11.22 0.78 14.97
C TYR A 317 10.53 0.80 16.33
N GLY A 318 10.44 -0.37 16.95
CA GLY A 318 9.82 -0.57 18.27
C GLY A 318 8.31 -0.81 18.18
N GLN A 319 7.78 -1.49 19.17
CA GLN A 319 6.36 -1.93 19.23
C GLN A 319 5.36 -0.79 19.01
N SER A 320 5.57 0.34 19.70
CA SER A 320 4.64 1.46 19.63
C SER A 320 4.53 2.03 18.20
N ALA A 321 5.67 2.15 17.53
CA ALA A 321 5.72 2.69 16.17
C ALA A 321 5.17 1.66 15.15
N ALA A 322 5.47 0.37 15.29
CA ALA A 322 4.94 -0.69 14.46
C ALA A 322 3.41 -0.83 14.59
N MET A 323 2.85 -0.76 15.81
CA MET A 323 1.40 -0.72 16.04
C MET A 323 0.76 0.53 15.42
N ALA A 324 1.39 1.71 15.55
CA ALA A 324 0.89 2.93 14.94
C ALA A 324 0.91 2.85 13.41
N LEU A 325 1.95 2.22 12.83
CA LEU A 325 2.05 1.96 11.39
C LEU A 325 0.93 1.03 10.91
N ALA A 326 0.63 -0.04 11.65
CA ALA A 326 -0.46 -0.97 11.34
C ALA A 326 -1.83 -0.27 11.22
N VAL A 327 -2.07 0.77 12.04
CA VAL A 327 -3.29 1.58 12.01
C VAL A 327 -3.27 2.61 10.89
N SER A 328 -2.15 3.31 10.70
CA SER A 328 -2.05 4.44 9.77
C SER A 328 -1.79 4.00 8.32
N ASN A 329 -1.00 2.93 8.12
CA ASN A 329 -0.65 2.40 6.80
C ASN A 329 -0.39 0.89 6.85
N ALA A 330 -1.46 0.12 6.79
CA ALA A 330 -1.39 -1.34 6.85
C ALA A 330 -0.58 -1.98 5.69
N ASN A 331 -0.41 -1.30 4.56
CA ASN A 331 0.42 -1.82 3.48
C ASN A 331 1.91 -1.73 3.84
N GLN A 332 2.35 -0.61 4.42
CA GLN A 332 3.71 -0.50 4.94
C GLN A 332 3.94 -1.40 6.16
N ALA A 333 2.91 -1.63 7.00
CA ALA A 333 3.04 -2.57 8.12
C ALA A 333 3.31 -4.02 7.66
N VAL A 334 2.75 -4.43 6.52
CA VAL A 334 3.05 -5.74 5.89
C VAL A 334 4.46 -5.80 5.31
N ASP A 335 5.06 -4.65 5.04
CA ASP A 335 6.41 -4.50 4.49
C ASP A 335 7.42 -4.00 5.55
N ASN A 336 7.08 -4.08 6.83
CA ASN A 336 7.91 -3.61 7.94
C ASN A 336 8.46 -4.77 8.77
N ALA A 337 9.77 -4.90 8.88
CA ALA A 337 10.41 -6.03 9.55
C ALA A 337 10.04 -6.16 11.04
N ASP A 338 9.97 -5.04 11.79
CA ASP A 338 9.52 -5.04 13.19
C ASP A 338 8.10 -5.58 13.37
N SER A 339 7.22 -5.43 12.36
CA SER A 339 5.87 -5.99 12.42
C SER A 339 5.89 -7.52 12.46
N TYR A 340 6.80 -8.15 11.72
CA TYR A 340 6.99 -9.62 11.75
C TYR A 340 7.66 -10.07 13.03
N GLU A 341 8.67 -9.33 13.50
CA GLU A 341 9.33 -9.60 14.77
C GLU A 341 8.33 -9.66 15.90
N TYR A 342 7.59 -8.58 16.15
CA TYR A 342 6.64 -8.50 17.25
C TYR A 342 5.43 -9.41 17.09
N PHE A 343 5.00 -9.66 15.85
CA PHE A 343 4.01 -10.69 15.58
C PHE A 343 4.52 -12.07 16.00
N ALA A 344 5.75 -12.42 15.70
CA ALA A 344 6.34 -13.71 16.02
C ALA A 344 6.62 -13.85 17.53
N GLU A 345 7.20 -12.82 18.15
CA GLU A 345 7.42 -12.78 19.61
C GLU A 345 6.14 -12.83 20.42
N ASN A 346 5.03 -12.30 19.88
CA ASN A 346 3.74 -12.17 20.56
C ASN A 346 3.86 -11.58 21.98
N THR A 347 4.62 -10.49 22.10
CA THR A 347 4.81 -9.75 23.36
C THR A 347 4.41 -8.27 23.17
N PRO A 348 3.42 -7.75 23.94
CA PRO A 348 2.63 -8.48 24.94
C PRO A 348 1.80 -9.59 24.29
N VAL A 349 1.57 -10.66 25.01
CA VAL A 349 0.76 -11.78 24.50
C VAL A 349 -0.61 -11.27 24.11
N THR A 350 -0.90 -11.33 22.83
CA THR A 350 -2.22 -11.05 22.27
C THR A 350 -2.93 -12.37 22.06
N THR A 351 -3.89 -12.67 22.89
CA THR A 351 -4.75 -13.84 22.73
C THR A 351 -5.93 -13.45 21.86
N ASP A 352 -6.10 -14.16 20.76
CA ASP A 352 -7.29 -14.03 19.91
C ASP A 352 -8.53 -14.70 20.54
N ASN A 353 -8.63 -14.75 21.89
CA ASN A 353 -9.71 -15.37 22.65
C ASN A 353 -11.07 -14.67 22.47
N ALA A 354 -11.25 -13.93 21.40
CA ALA A 354 -12.51 -13.29 21.05
C ALA A 354 -13.05 -13.85 19.72
N PRO A 355 -14.37 -13.93 19.58
CA PRO A 355 -14.96 -14.24 18.29
C PRO A 355 -14.61 -13.12 17.30
N ALA A 356 -14.14 -13.50 16.13
CA ALA A 356 -13.84 -12.59 15.02
C ALA A 356 -14.23 -13.25 13.70
N TYR A 357 -14.57 -12.46 12.70
CA TYR A 357 -14.82 -12.97 11.35
C TYR A 357 -14.48 -11.92 10.28
N THR A 358 -14.36 -12.41 9.06
CA THR A 358 -14.17 -11.59 7.87
C THR A 358 -15.26 -11.90 6.86
N ILE A 359 -15.49 -10.97 5.94
CA ILE A 359 -16.44 -11.13 4.84
C ILE A 359 -15.68 -10.88 3.54
N ASP A 360 -15.88 -11.74 2.53
CA ASP A 360 -15.17 -11.70 1.25
C ASP A 360 -15.49 -10.45 0.42
N ALA A 361 -16.64 -9.79 0.67
CA ALA A 361 -17.00 -8.52 0.06
C ALA A 361 -17.83 -7.67 1.03
N LEU A 362 -17.54 -6.35 1.11
CA LEU A 362 -18.29 -5.40 1.93
C LEU A 362 -19.37 -4.64 1.16
N ALA A 363 -19.45 -4.82 -0.15
CA ALA A 363 -20.45 -4.24 -1.03
C ALA A 363 -20.76 -5.15 -2.22
N LEU A 364 -22.02 -5.22 -2.63
CA LEU A 364 -22.45 -5.87 -3.86
C LEU A 364 -23.30 -4.93 -4.72
N ASP A 365 -23.07 -5.00 -6.03
CA ASP A 365 -23.90 -4.35 -7.03
C ASP A 365 -24.69 -5.43 -7.80
N PHE A 366 -26.02 -5.34 -7.73
CA PHE A 366 -26.95 -6.26 -8.41
C PHE A 366 -27.25 -5.82 -9.86
N GLY A 367 -26.69 -4.71 -10.31
CA GLY A 367 -26.94 -4.19 -11.65
C GLY A 367 -28.38 -3.74 -11.85
N THR A 368 -28.89 -3.91 -13.09
CA THR A 368 -30.25 -3.48 -13.46
C THR A 368 -31.21 -4.66 -13.41
N GLN A 369 -32.34 -4.50 -12.72
CA GLN A 369 -33.41 -5.50 -12.58
C GLN A 369 -34.77 -4.89 -12.94
N LEU A 370 -35.61 -5.65 -13.62
CA LEU A 370 -36.98 -5.22 -13.94
C LEU A 370 -37.85 -5.10 -12.69
N LEU A 371 -38.69 -4.07 -12.68
CA LEU A 371 -39.65 -3.84 -11.57
C LEU A 371 -40.55 -5.06 -11.36
N GLY A 372 -40.79 -5.40 -10.10
CA GLY A 372 -41.66 -6.51 -9.72
C GLY A 372 -41.07 -7.90 -10.01
N THR A 373 -39.80 -7.98 -10.42
CA THR A 373 -39.10 -9.27 -10.57
C THR A 373 -37.91 -9.34 -9.63
N THR A 374 -37.58 -10.55 -9.19
CA THR A 374 -36.39 -10.78 -8.35
C THR A 374 -35.21 -11.17 -9.23
N GLY A 375 -34.09 -10.45 -9.08
CA GLY A 375 -32.86 -10.71 -9.78
C GLY A 375 -32.13 -11.97 -9.31
N ALA A 376 -31.05 -12.30 -10.02
CA ALA A 376 -30.16 -13.37 -9.61
C ALA A 376 -29.59 -13.10 -8.22
N SER A 377 -29.52 -14.13 -7.39
CA SER A 377 -28.94 -14.03 -6.06
C SER A 377 -27.41 -13.89 -6.13
N GLN A 378 -26.85 -13.11 -5.21
CA GLN A 378 -25.41 -13.05 -4.96
C GLN A 378 -25.13 -13.54 -3.54
N THR A 379 -23.94 -14.10 -3.36
CA THR A 379 -23.52 -14.74 -2.10
C THR A 379 -22.31 -14.03 -1.53
N PHE A 380 -22.35 -13.76 -0.23
CA PHE A 380 -21.18 -13.43 0.57
C PHE A 380 -20.75 -14.65 1.36
N THR A 381 -19.44 -14.81 1.54
CA THR A 381 -18.87 -15.81 2.44
C THR A 381 -18.33 -15.12 3.68
N VAL A 382 -18.76 -15.58 4.82
CA VAL A 382 -18.29 -15.14 6.14
C VAL A 382 -17.42 -16.24 6.72
N THR A 383 -16.18 -15.91 7.07
CA THR A 383 -15.22 -16.87 7.63
C THR A 383 -14.83 -16.47 9.05
N SER A 384 -14.98 -17.36 10.02
CA SER A 384 -14.51 -17.16 11.40
C SER A 384 -12.99 -17.10 11.43
N THR A 385 -12.45 -16.03 12.04
CA THR A 385 -11.00 -15.77 12.11
C THR A 385 -10.51 -15.63 13.56
N GLY A 386 -11.42 -15.69 14.53
CA GLY A 386 -11.08 -15.72 15.95
C GLY A 386 -10.89 -17.15 16.47
N ASP A 387 -10.44 -17.26 17.71
CA ASP A 387 -10.18 -18.55 18.40
C ASP A 387 -11.43 -19.10 19.12
N THR A 388 -12.48 -18.29 19.19
CA THR A 388 -13.75 -18.70 19.79
C THR A 388 -14.87 -18.69 18.75
N PRO A 389 -15.90 -19.52 18.91
CA PRO A 389 -17.02 -19.56 17.98
C PRO A 389 -17.69 -18.20 17.80
N VAL A 390 -17.99 -17.85 16.54
CA VAL A 390 -18.81 -16.70 16.21
C VAL A 390 -20.27 -17.12 16.19
N THR A 391 -21.10 -16.47 17.00
CA THR A 391 -22.55 -16.64 17.03
C THR A 391 -23.21 -15.43 16.37
N PHE A 392 -23.94 -15.68 15.29
CA PHE A 392 -24.73 -14.68 14.59
C PHE A 392 -26.16 -14.66 15.09
N SER A 393 -26.71 -13.47 15.25
CA SER A 393 -28.16 -13.30 15.38
C SER A 393 -28.84 -13.42 14.02
N THR A 394 -30.15 -13.24 13.99
CA THR A 394 -30.91 -13.22 12.73
C THR A 394 -30.42 -12.09 11.84
N ALA A 395 -29.98 -12.41 10.64
CA ALA A 395 -29.60 -11.44 9.64
C ALA A 395 -30.83 -10.76 9.05
N SER A 396 -30.69 -9.49 8.67
CA SER A 396 -31.77 -8.73 8.02
C SER A 396 -31.22 -7.94 6.82
N ALA A 397 -32.10 -7.68 5.85
CA ALA A 397 -31.79 -6.80 4.73
C ALA A 397 -32.73 -5.59 4.73
N THR A 398 -32.25 -4.47 4.20
CA THR A 398 -33.01 -3.21 4.07
C THR A 398 -33.17 -2.81 2.60
N GLY A 399 -34.12 -1.91 2.32
CA GLY A 399 -34.44 -1.50 0.95
C GLY A 399 -35.17 -2.57 0.15
N ASP A 400 -34.99 -2.52 -1.16
CA ASP A 400 -35.58 -3.50 -2.09
C ASP A 400 -34.67 -4.77 -2.25
N PHE A 401 -33.93 -5.11 -1.18
CA PHE A 401 -33.09 -6.31 -1.12
C PHE A 401 -33.67 -7.31 -0.12
N VAL A 402 -33.62 -8.58 -0.48
CA VAL A 402 -34.16 -9.66 0.34
C VAL A 402 -33.11 -10.74 0.55
N LEU A 403 -33.05 -11.30 1.75
CA LEU A 403 -32.25 -12.50 2.01
C LEU A 403 -33.00 -13.69 1.42
N SER A 404 -32.37 -14.34 0.43
CA SER A 404 -32.96 -15.47 -0.29
C SER A 404 -32.37 -16.81 0.15
N GLY A 405 -31.45 -16.81 1.14
CA GLY A 405 -30.83 -18.02 1.67
C GLY A 405 -29.55 -17.72 2.43
N GLY A 406 -28.75 -18.74 2.62
CA GLY A 406 -27.50 -18.70 3.36
C GLY A 406 -27.55 -19.47 4.66
N THR A 407 -26.40 -19.64 5.30
CA THR A 407 -26.22 -20.46 6.50
C THR A 407 -25.75 -19.67 7.71
N CYS A 408 -25.51 -18.34 7.58
CA CYS A 408 -25.01 -17.51 8.68
C CYS A 408 -26.12 -17.04 9.65
N SER A 409 -27.33 -16.74 9.15
CA SER A 409 -28.40 -16.18 9.98
C SER A 409 -28.79 -17.12 11.13
N GLY A 410 -28.59 -16.67 12.38
CA GLY A 410 -28.85 -17.46 13.58
C GLY A 410 -27.87 -18.61 13.85
N ALA A 411 -26.76 -18.69 13.10
CA ALA A 411 -25.81 -19.78 13.23
C ALA A 411 -24.69 -19.47 14.23
N THR A 412 -24.09 -20.55 14.76
CA THR A 412 -22.79 -20.50 15.44
C THR A 412 -21.78 -21.26 14.60
N ILE A 413 -20.70 -20.58 14.18
CA ILE A 413 -19.62 -21.20 13.41
C ILE A 413 -18.36 -21.32 14.28
N ALA A 414 -17.71 -22.48 14.19
CA ALA A 414 -16.44 -22.73 14.89
C ALA A 414 -15.29 -21.89 14.30
N PRO A 415 -14.17 -21.71 15.01
CA PRO A 415 -12.94 -21.17 14.44
C PRO A 415 -12.61 -21.81 13.08
N ALA A 416 -12.14 -21.00 12.13
CA ALA A 416 -11.81 -21.36 10.77
C ALA A 416 -13.01 -21.87 9.89
N ALA A 417 -14.21 -22.03 10.45
CA ALA A 417 -15.39 -22.39 9.69
C ALA A 417 -15.98 -21.18 8.95
N SER A 418 -16.73 -21.47 7.88
CA SER A 418 -17.40 -20.45 7.08
C SER A 418 -18.90 -20.70 7.01
N CYS A 419 -19.65 -19.62 6.82
CA CYS A 419 -21.06 -19.65 6.47
C CYS A 419 -21.33 -18.66 5.33
N THR A 420 -22.53 -18.65 4.78
CA THR A 420 -22.93 -17.79 3.66
C THR A 420 -24.15 -16.95 3.98
N ILE A 421 -24.21 -15.78 3.35
CA ILE A 421 -25.42 -14.95 3.21
C ILE A 421 -25.73 -14.86 1.73
N VAL A 422 -26.99 -15.09 1.37
CA VAL A 422 -27.47 -15.00 -0.01
C VAL A 422 -28.52 -13.90 -0.09
N ALA A 423 -28.29 -12.90 -0.92
CA ALA A 423 -29.19 -11.77 -1.13
C ALA A 423 -29.63 -11.67 -2.58
N SER A 424 -30.82 -11.14 -2.81
CA SER A 424 -31.40 -10.85 -4.12
C SER A 424 -31.98 -9.44 -4.15
N PHE A 425 -32.02 -8.84 -5.33
CA PHE A 425 -32.59 -7.51 -5.55
C PHE A 425 -33.97 -7.63 -6.20
N ALA A 426 -34.98 -6.98 -5.61
CA ALA A 426 -36.38 -7.01 -6.05
C ALA A 426 -36.97 -5.60 -6.07
N PRO A 427 -36.60 -4.75 -7.07
CA PRO A 427 -36.99 -3.35 -7.10
C PRO A 427 -38.50 -3.14 -7.27
N SER A 428 -39.06 -2.24 -6.45
CA SER A 428 -40.46 -1.83 -6.50
C SER A 428 -40.69 -0.56 -7.32
N VAL A 429 -39.66 0.28 -7.49
CA VAL A 429 -39.70 1.55 -8.25
C VAL A 429 -38.50 1.66 -9.19
N ALA A 430 -38.62 2.50 -10.23
CA ALA A 430 -37.52 2.72 -11.16
C ALA A 430 -36.46 3.66 -10.58
N GLY A 431 -35.20 3.44 -10.91
CA GLY A 431 -34.06 4.26 -10.49
C GLY A 431 -33.07 3.49 -9.62
N PRO A 432 -32.05 4.20 -9.10
CA PRO A 432 -31.04 3.61 -8.23
C PRO A 432 -31.60 3.28 -6.84
N HIS A 433 -31.23 2.11 -6.34
CA HIS A 433 -31.58 1.60 -5.02
C HIS A 433 -30.30 1.36 -4.21
N SER A 434 -30.38 1.60 -2.91
CA SER A 434 -29.35 1.22 -1.94
C SER A 434 -30.01 0.51 -0.76
N GLY A 435 -29.27 -0.37 -0.14
CA GLY A 435 -29.68 -1.08 1.06
C GLY A 435 -28.49 -1.65 1.79
N THR A 436 -28.75 -2.35 2.87
CA THR A 436 -27.73 -3.03 3.68
C THR A 436 -28.19 -4.44 4.04
N VAL A 437 -27.21 -5.32 4.27
CA VAL A 437 -27.41 -6.52 5.08
C VAL A 437 -26.79 -6.26 6.44
N ASP A 438 -27.59 -6.38 7.49
CA ASP A 438 -27.10 -6.37 8.87
C ASP A 438 -26.91 -7.80 9.35
N LEU A 439 -25.72 -8.07 9.89
CA LEU A 439 -25.30 -9.38 10.40
C LEU A 439 -24.79 -9.25 11.85
N PRO A 440 -25.70 -9.03 12.82
CA PRO A 440 -25.30 -8.88 14.21
C PRO A 440 -24.67 -10.17 14.77
N SER A 441 -23.60 -10.03 15.57
CA SER A 441 -22.87 -11.16 16.14
C SER A 441 -22.24 -10.81 17.49
N ASN A 442 -21.66 -11.81 18.14
CA ASN A 442 -20.85 -11.63 19.34
C ASN A 442 -19.41 -11.14 19.04
N ALA A 443 -19.04 -10.91 17.78
CA ALA A 443 -17.74 -10.41 17.36
C ALA A 443 -17.74 -8.87 17.25
N ALA A 444 -17.38 -8.18 18.32
CA ALA A 444 -17.53 -6.72 18.46
C ALA A 444 -16.74 -5.87 17.46
N ALA A 445 -15.64 -6.38 16.91
CA ALA A 445 -14.77 -5.64 15.98
C ALA A 445 -15.00 -5.99 14.50
N ALA A 446 -15.89 -6.94 14.20
CA ALA A 446 -16.10 -7.38 12.83
C ALA A 446 -17.13 -6.49 12.11
N PRO A 447 -17.07 -6.35 10.77
CA PRO A 447 -18.04 -5.59 10.01
C PRO A 447 -19.43 -6.25 10.08
N SER A 448 -20.37 -5.60 10.75
CA SER A 448 -21.75 -6.09 10.93
C SER A 448 -22.71 -5.67 9.82
N THR A 449 -22.27 -4.81 8.91
CA THR A 449 -23.13 -4.22 7.86
C THR A 449 -22.45 -4.29 6.50
N LEU A 450 -23.17 -4.78 5.49
CA LEU A 450 -22.73 -4.84 4.10
C LEU A 450 -23.60 -3.93 3.24
N SER A 451 -23.00 -3.21 2.30
CA SER A 451 -23.70 -2.30 1.41
C SER A 451 -24.21 -3.02 0.17
N LEU A 452 -25.46 -2.73 -0.22
CA LEU A 452 -26.08 -3.25 -1.42
C LEU A 452 -26.50 -2.11 -2.35
N SER A 453 -26.33 -2.31 -3.66
CA SER A 453 -26.77 -1.37 -4.70
C SER A 453 -27.39 -2.10 -5.88
N GLY A 454 -28.30 -1.41 -6.59
CA GLY A 454 -28.93 -1.91 -7.81
C GLY A 454 -29.76 -0.82 -8.48
N THR A 455 -30.24 -1.07 -9.70
CA THR A 455 -31.09 -0.13 -10.43
C THR A 455 -32.37 -0.83 -10.89
N GLY A 456 -33.54 -0.31 -10.48
CA GLY A 456 -34.83 -0.77 -10.94
C GLY A 456 -35.13 -0.21 -12.35
N ALA A 457 -35.54 -1.08 -13.29
CA ALA A 457 -35.95 -0.69 -14.63
C ALA A 457 -37.44 -0.99 -14.84
N ALA A 458 -38.20 -0.02 -15.33
CA ALA A 458 -39.57 -0.26 -15.72
C ALA A 458 -39.63 -1.30 -16.86
N PRO A 459 -40.65 -2.19 -16.88
CA PRO A 459 -40.87 -3.04 -18.04
C PRO A 459 -41.06 -2.13 -19.25
N THR A 460 -40.33 -2.36 -20.31
CA THR A 460 -40.66 -1.74 -21.59
C THR A 460 -42.04 -2.22 -21.99
N ALA A 461 -43.04 -1.31 -21.98
CA ALA A 461 -44.35 -1.65 -22.46
C ALA A 461 -44.21 -2.26 -23.87
N PRO A 462 -44.92 -3.37 -24.16
CA PRO A 462 -44.99 -3.84 -25.55
C PRO A 462 -45.47 -2.67 -26.37
N ALA A 463 -44.71 -2.29 -27.39
CA ALA A 463 -45.16 -1.28 -28.36
C ALA A 463 -46.48 -1.76 -28.93
N GLU A 464 -47.60 -1.04 -28.65
CA GLU A 464 -48.84 -1.27 -29.38
C GLU A 464 -48.53 -1.26 -30.88
N PRO A 465 -49.10 -2.18 -31.66
CA PRO A 465 -48.89 -2.17 -33.10
C PRO A 465 -49.52 -0.90 -33.67
N VAL A 466 -48.72 0.14 -33.82
CA VAL A 466 -49.09 1.31 -34.61
C VAL A 466 -49.17 0.84 -36.06
N VAL A 467 -50.38 0.63 -36.53
CA VAL A 467 -50.64 0.49 -37.97
C VAL A 467 -50.37 1.86 -38.61
N THR A 468 -49.12 2.11 -38.95
CA THR A 468 -48.73 3.21 -39.83
C THR A 468 -48.42 2.65 -41.21
N THR A 469 -49.17 3.09 -42.17
CA THR A 469 -48.91 2.95 -43.61
C THR A 469 -47.47 3.39 -43.91
N ALA A 470 -46.72 2.48 -44.55
CA ALA A 470 -45.29 2.58 -44.81
C ALA A 470 -44.89 3.84 -45.56
N ALA A 471 -44.06 4.65 -44.94
CA ALA A 471 -42.99 5.36 -45.62
C ALA A 471 -41.68 4.78 -45.09
N ALA A 472 -40.92 4.09 -45.95
CA ALA A 472 -39.66 3.47 -45.58
C ALA A 472 -38.66 4.56 -45.15
N ALA A 473 -38.47 4.73 -43.85
CA ALA A 473 -37.36 5.48 -43.27
C ALA A 473 -36.14 4.57 -43.31
N ILE A 474 -35.14 4.99 -44.06
CA ILE A 474 -33.81 4.39 -44.07
C ILE A 474 -33.29 4.45 -42.62
N PRO A 475 -32.84 3.34 -41.99
CA PRO A 475 -32.31 3.37 -40.66
C PRO A 475 -31.05 4.23 -40.63
N GLN A 476 -31.11 5.33 -39.87
CA GLN A 476 -29.93 6.16 -39.59
C GLN A 476 -28.95 5.33 -38.76
N PRO A 477 -27.69 5.13 -39.21
CA PRO A 477 -26.75 4.34 -38.45
C PRO A 477 -26.52 4.99 -37.07
N ALA A 478 -26.56 4.19 -36.04
CA ALA A 478 -26.25 4.64 -34.69
C ALA A 478 -24.91 5.39 -34.67
N ALA A 479 -24.88 6.56 -34.02
CA ALA A 479 -23.65 7.34 -33.93
C ALA A 479 -22.54 6.47 -33.31
N SER A 480 -21.40 6.35 -33.96
CA SER A 480 -20.26 5.61 -33.46
C SER A 480 -19.36 6.48 -32.61
N VAL A 481 -18.81 5.90 -31.52
CA VAL A 481 -17.85 6.61 -30.65
C VAL A 481 -16.59 7.00 -31.43
N ARG A 482 -16.07 8.19 -31.18
CA ARG A 482 -14.79 8.60 -31.77
C ARG A 482 -13.65 7.96 -30.98
N VAL A 483 -12.76 7.26 -31.69
CA VAL A 483 -11.51 6.71 -31.13
C VAL A 483 -10.32 7.24 -31.91
N ALA A 484 -9.35 7.80 -31.20
CA ALA A 484 -8.09 8.24 -31.78
C ALA A 484 -6.93 7.50 -31.12
N ALA A 485 -6.07 6.95 -31.95
CA ALA A 485 -4.82 6.33 -31.51
C ALA A 485 -3.67 6.95 -32.30
N ARG A 486 -2.71 7.60 -31.62
CA ARG A 486 -1.60 8.33 -32.26
C ARG A 486 -0.29 7.93 -31.61
N ILE A 487 0.77 7.88 -32.42
CA ILE A 487 2.13 7.71 -31.91
C ILE A 487 2.54 8.99 -31.17
N GLN A 488 2.93 8.87 -29.92
CA GLN A 488 3.48 9.97 -29.13
C GLN A 488 5.01 9.97 -29.17
N ARG A 489 5.62 8.78 -29.03
CA ARG A 489 7.06 8.50 -29.18
C ARG A 489 7.22 7.11 -29.81
N ALA A 490 8.45 6.70 -30.11
CA ALA A 490 8.74 5.45 -30.83
C ALA A 490 8.05 4.21 -30.22
N SER A 491 7.91 4.13 -28.90
CA SER A 491 7.29 3.02 -28.16
C SER A 491 5.95 3.38 -27.49
N ARG A 492 5.45 4.62 -27.64
CA ARG A 492 4.27 5.11 -26.91
C ARG A 492 3.10 5.40 -27.80
N LEU A 493 1.96 4.82 -27.45
CA LEU A 493 0.67 5.03 -28.12
C LEU A 493 -0.23 5.89 -27.22
N ALA A 494 -0.61 7.08 -27.70
CA ALA A 494 -1.60 7.92 -27.05
C ALA A 494 -3.00 7.57 -27.57
N ILE A 495 -3.92 7.25 -26.67
CA ILE A 495 -5.28 6.78 -26.96
C ILE A 495 -6.27 7.72 -26.29
N SER A 496 -7.24 8.23 -27.07
CA SER A 496 -8.41 8.93 -26.54
C SER A 496 -9.68 8.34 -27.11
N VAL A 497 -10.73 8.26 -26.29
CA VAL A 497 -12.02 7.67 -26.64
C VAL A 497 -13.13 8.61 -26.19
N GLY A 498 -14.12 8.87 -27.05
CA GLY A 498 -15.22 9.79 -26.74
C GLY A 498 -14.78 11.24 -26.62
N THR A 499 -15.66 12.10 -26.16
CA THR A 499 -15.42 13.54 -26.00
C THR A 499 -15.82 14.07 -24.63
N SER A 500 -16.77 13.42 -23.95
CA SER A 500 -17.29 13.86 -22.64
C SER A 500 -16.59 13.15 -21.49
N ARG A 501 -16.16 13.90 -20.47
CA ARG A 501 -15.54 13.36 -19.26
C ARG A 501 -16.49 12.57 -18.36
N THR A 502 -17.78 12.71 -18.54
CA THR A 502 -18.81 11.95 -17.83
C THR A 502 -19.01 10.54 -18.38
N GLU A 503 -18.68 10.34 -19.66
CA GLU A 503 -18.73 9.03 -20.30
C GLU A 503 -17.65 8.11 -19.73
N ARG A 504 -17.93 6.81 -19.67
CA ARG A 504 -16.99 5.77 -19.27
C ARG A 504 -16.87 4.73 -20.35
N TRP A 505 -15.66 4.46 -20.76
CA TRP A 505 -15.36 3.60 -21.91
C TRP A 505 -14.48 2.43 -21.53
N THR A 506 -14.73 1.29 -22.14
CA THR A 506 -13.83 0.14 -22.14
C THR A 506 -13.20 0.02 -23.52
N PHE A 507 -11.88 -0.08 -23.58
CA PHE A 507 -11.18 -0.34 -24.81
C PHE A 507 -10.09 -1.40 -24.66
N ARG A 508 -9.78 -2.08 -25.77
CA ARG A 508 -8.74 -3.09 -25.88
C ARG A 508 -7.70 -2.64 -26.91
N VAL A 509 -6.43 -2.74 -26.56
CA VAL A 509 -5.33 -2.58 -27.52
C VAL A 509 -4.98 -3.96 -28.05
N ARG A 510 -4.98 -4.10 -29.37
CA ARG A 510 -4.73 -5.36 -30.06
C ARG A 510 -3.49 -5.23 -30.95
N VAL A 511 -2.65 -6.26 -30.96
CA VAL A 511 -1.47 -6.37 -31.83
C VAL A 511 -1.74 -7.33 -32.99
N LYS A 512 -1.27 -6.99 -34.18
CA LYS A 512 -1.34 -7.89 -35.35
C LYS A 512 -0.20 -8.90 -35.28
N ARG A 513 -0.54 -10.19 -35.21
CA ARG A 513 0.42 -11.32 -35.23
C ARG A 513 0.95 -11.59 -36.66
N ALA A 514 2.02 -12.35 -36.76
CA ALA A 514 2.61 -12.74 -38.05
C ALA A 514 1.64 -13.52 -38.95
N ASN A 515 0.73 -14.30 -38.33
CA ASN A 515 -0.32 -15.04 -39.06
C ASN A 515 -1.53 -14.17 -39.49
N GLY A 516 -1.44 -12.84 -39.36
CA GLY A 516 -2.50 -11.90 -39.72
C GLY A 516 -3.60 -11.73 -38.66
N SER A 517 -3.71 -12.57 -37.65
CA SER A 517 -4.70 -12.45 -36.57
C SER A 517 -4.40 -11.30 -35.61
N TRP A 518 -5.43 -10.87 -34.88
CA TRP A 518 -5.31 -9.83 -33.84
C TRP A 518 -5.39 -10.44 -32.45
N ALA A 519 -4.42 -10.12 -31.58
CA ALA A 519 -4.41 -10.51 -30.17
C ALA A 519 -4.54 -9.30 -29.26
N THR A 520 -5.33 -9.39 -28.20
CA THR A 520 -5.41 -8.33 -27.17
C THR A 520 -4.13 -8.32 -26.34
N VAL A 521 -3.54 -7.15 -26.20
CA VAL A 521 -2.32 -6.92 -25.39
C VAL A 521 -2.70 -6.33 -24.03
N THR A 522 -3.66 -5.41 -24.03
CA THR A 522 -4.14 -4.79 -22.80
C THR A 522 -5.60 -4.35 -22.94
N THR A 523 -6.29 -4.26 -21.81
CA THR A 523 -7.66 -3.75 -21.71
C THR A 523 -7.72 -2.66 -20.64
N ALA A 524 -8.29 -1.52 -20.98
CA ALA A 524 -8.58 -0.45 -20.02
C ALA A 524 -10.10 -0.31 -19.87
N ARG A 525 -10.58 -0.27 -18.63
CA ARG A 525 -12.00 -0.18 -18.30
C ARG A 525 -12.29 1.13 -17.54
N GLY A 526 -13.52 1.63 -17.69
CA GLY A 526 -13.99 2.82 -16.96
C GLY A 526 -13.22 4.10 -17.32
N VAL A 527 -12.59 4.19 -18.47
CA VAL A 527 -11.78 5.34 -18.88
C VAL A 527 -12.69 6.52 -19.22
N PRO A 528 -12.49 7.71 -18.58
CA PRO A 528 -13.27 8.89 -18.91
C PRO A 528 -13.10 9.29 -20.39
N GLY A 529 -14.18 9.73 -21.04
CA GLY A 529 -14.13 10.25 -22.40
C GLY A 529 -13.26 11.50 -22.51
N GLY A 530 -12.62 11.67 -23.65
CA GLY A 530 -11.73 12.81 -23.93
C GLY A 530 -10.38 12.81 -23.17
N VAL A 531 -10.14 11.84 -22.29
CA VAL A 531 -8.85 11.70 -21.59
C VAL A 531 -7.88 10.92 -22.46
N VAL A 532 -6.67 11.44 -22.62
CA VAL A 532 -5.59 10.75 -23.34
C VAL A 532 -4.91 9.76 -22.40
N ARG A 533 -4.94 8.47 -22.76
CA ARG A 533 -4.15 7.40 -22.11
C ARG A 533 -2.91 7.11 -22.92
N ILE A 534 -1.77 7.04 -22.25
CA ILE A 534 -0.50 6.65 -22.85
C ILE A 534 -0.23 5.19 -22.49
N VAL A 535 0.13 4.38 -23.49
CA VAL A 535 0.44 2.96 -23.32
C VAL A 535 1.79 2.70 -23.96
N ASP A 536 2.74 2.16 -23.20
CA ASP A 536 4.03 1.71 -23.72
C ASP A 536 3.88 0.32 -24.34
N LEU A 537 4.35 0.17 -25.57
CA LEU A 537 4.16 -1.05 -26.36
C LEU A 537 5.43 -1.34 -27.17
N PRO A 538 5.83 -2.60 -27.33
CA PRO A 538 6.94 -2.96 -28.22
C PRO A 538 6.63 -2.59 -29.68
N LYS A 539 7.63 -2.66 -30.55
CA LYS A 539 7.41 -2.44 -31.97
C LYS A 539 6.34 -3.39 -32.51
N GLY A 540 5.44 -2.91 -33.34
CA GLY A 540 4.33 -3.69 -33.87
C GLY A 540 3.26 -2.87 -34.54
N ARG A 541 2.25 -3.55 -35.08
CA ARG A 541 1.05 -2.93 -35.67
C ARG A 541 -0.11 -3.10 -34.71
N TYR A 542 -0.73 -2.00 -34.31
CA TYR A 542 -1.74 -1.95 -33.26
C TYR A 542 -3.05 -1.36 -33.74
N GLN A 543 -4.14 -1.80 -33.12
CA GLN A 543 -5.47 -1.20 -33.21
C GLN A 543 -6.07 -1.07 -31.81
N VAL A 544 -6.88 -0.03 -31.62
CA VAL A 544 -7.70 0.15 -30.42
C VAL A 544 -9.15 -0.15 -30.78
N VAL A 545 -9.73 -1.12 -30.08
CA VAL A 545 -11.14 -1.51 -30.22
C VAL A 545 -11.88 -1.03 -28.99
N VAL A 546 -12.90 -0.22 -29.19
CA VAL A 546 -13.76 0.33 -28.13
C VAL A 546 -15.07 -0.44 -28.12
N ASP A 547 -15.49 -0.89 -26.97
CA ASP A 547 -16.75 -1.60 -26.80
C ASP A 547 -17.94 -0.63 -26.87
N PRO A 548 -19.12 -1.07 -27.37
CA PRO A 548 -20.34 -0.26 -27.33
C PRO A 548 -20.64 0.18 -25.90
N ALA A 549 -20.92 1.45 -25.70
CA ALA A 549 -21.29 2.01 -24.38
C ALA A 549 -21.94 3.40 -24.56
N ASN A 550 -22.57 3.92 -23.52
CA ASN A 550 -23.15 5.25 -23.47
C ASN A 550 -24.13 5.55 -24.63
N GLY A 551 -24.86 4.53 -25.09
CA GLY A 551 -25.81 4.68 -26.21
C GLY A 551 -25.17 4.80 -27.61
N MET A 552 -23.85 4.60 -27.70
CA MET A 552 -23.10 4.66 -28.97
C MET A 552 -22.59 3.28 -29.37
N ALA A 553 -22.51 3.04 -30.69
CA ALA A 553 -21.87 1.86 -31.25
C ALA A 553 -20.35 1.89 -30.96
N GLY A 554 -19.75 0.73 -30.75
CA GLY A 554 -18.32 0.59 -30.63
C GLY A 554 -17.57 1.01 -31.87
N ALA A 555 -16.28 1.27 -31.77
CA ALA A 555 -15.44 1.70 -32.87
C ALA A 555 -14.05 1.03 -32.81
N THR A 556 -13.40 0.99 -33.97
CA THR A 556 -12.00 0.52 -34.07
C THR A 556 -11.16 1.63 -34.70
N SER A 557 -10.01 1.94 -34.09
CA SER A 557 -9.08 2.91 -34.65
C SER A 557 -8.45 2.43 -35.96
N ALA A 558 -7.89 3.36 -36.72
CA ALA A 558 -6.95 3.01 -37.77
C ALA A 558 -5.76 2.20 -37.19
N THR A 559 -5.11 1.41 -38.04
CA THR A 559 -3.90 0.66 -37.61
C THR A 559 -2.74 1.63 -37.44
N VAL A 560 -2.12 1.58 -36.26
CA VAL A 560 -0.93 2.37 -35.93
C VAL A 560 0.28 1.44 -35.88
N THR A 561 1.39 1.85 -36.52
CA THR A 561 2.63 1.05 -36.54
C THR A 561 3.69 1.74 -35.67
N LEU A 562 4.05 1.12 -34.56
CA LEU A 562 5.18 1.55 -33.74
C LEU A 562 6.48 0.99 -34.34
N ARG A 563 7.40 1.90 -34.63
CA ARG A 563 8.75 1.59 -35.12
C ARG A 563 9.74 1.99 -34.05
N ARG A 564 10.84 1.29 -33.93
CA ARG A 564 11.95 1.76 -33.08
C ARG A 564 12.56 3.00 -33.70
#